data_285230e803bbb59fc06f0cf2266e6523
#
_entry.id   285230e803bbb59fc06f0cf2266e6523
#
_cell.length_a   1.000
_cell.length_b   1.000
_cell.length_c   1.000
_cell.angle_alpha   90.00
_cell.angle_beta   90.00
_cell.angle_gamma   90.00
#
_symmetry.space_group_name_H-M   'P 1'
#
loop_
_entity.id
_entity.type
_entity.pdbx_description
1 polymer ?
#
loop_
_entity_poly.entity_id
_entity_poly.type
_entity_poly.pdbx_seq_one_letter_code
_entity_poly.pdbx_strand_id
1 'polypeptide(L)'
;MTALRVVLALGLCTSLLAGCTYYQTAPGVSAPAPVSTFDRSWSAARNAMLEQGVRINQEDRSTGTLRGDLSGIQVVALVQTQADGSVRVQFNTVGATTVDPQLIDRISASYDRLMGR
;
A
#
# COMPACT_ATOMS: atom_id res chain seq x y z
N MET A 1 4.14 -42.10 -47.03
CA MET A 1 5.19 -42.02 -46.01
C MET A 1 5.53 -40.57 -45.63
N THR A 2 5.60 -39.64 -46.55
CA THR A 2 5.86 -38.24 -46.23
C THR A 2 4.69 -37.56 -45.48
N ALA A 3 3.45 -37.98 -45.70
CA ALA A 3 2.27 -37.44 -45.01
C ALA A 3 2.27 -37.78 -43.49
N LEU A 4 2.73 -38.96 -43.14
CA LEU A 4 2.79 -39.40 -41.75
C LEU A 4 3.79 -38.58 -40.92
N ARG A 5 4.91 -38.18 -41.52
CA ARG A 5 5.91 -37.35 -40.86
C ARG A 5 5.44 -35.94 -40.64
N VAL A 6 4.68 -35.38 -41.54
CA VAL A 6 4.08 -34.06 -41.43
C VAL A 6 3.03 -34.02 -40.31
N VAL A 7 2.21 -35.04 -40.22
CA VAL A 7 1.22 -35.15 -39.16
C VAL A 7 1.86 -35.26 -37.77
N LEU A 8 2.93 -36.00 -37.68
CA LEU A 8 3.68 -36.10 -36.39
C LEU A 8 4.29 -34.75 -35.98
N ALA A 9 4.81 -33.98 -36.92
CA ALA A 9 5.38 -32.67 -36.67
C ALA A 9 4.30 -31.67 -36.23
N LEU A 10 3.15 -31.71 -36.81
CA LEU A 10 2.02 -30.87 -36.41
C LEU A 10 1.48 -31.23 -35.04
N GLY A 11 1.46 -32.51 -34.68
CA GLY A 11 1.04 -32.95 -33.35
C GLY A 11 1.97 -32.48 -32.25
N LEU A 12 3.26 -32.42 -32.52
CA LEU A 12 4.25 -31.93 -31.57
C LEU A 12 4.14 -30.43 -31.30
N CYS A 13 3.83 -29.64 -32.31
CA CYS A 13 3.65 -28.19 -32.17
C CYS A 13 2.39 -27.84 -31.36
N THR A 14 1.31 -28.59 -31.48
CA THR A 14 0.10 -28.37 -30.71
C THR A 14 0.26 -28.69 -29.24
N SER A 15 1.09 -29.66 -28.90
CA SER A 15 1.34 -30.01 -27.49
C SER A 15 2.13 -28.92 -26.76
N LEU A 16 3.02 -28.23 -27.46
CA LEU A 16 3.78 -27.12 -26.88
C LEU A 16 2.92 -25.90 -26.62
N LEU A 17 1.98 -25.61 -27.50
CA LEU A 17 1.04 -24.50 -27.32
C LEU A 17 0.06 -24.74 -26.15
N ALA A 18 -0.38 -25.97 -25.94
CA ALA A 18 -1.23 -26.34 -24.82
C ALA A 18 -0.50 -26.16 -23.48
N GLY A 19 0.80 -26.41 -23.41
CA GLY A 19 1.61 -26.21 -22.21
C GLY A 19 1.73 -24.72 -21.83
N CYS A 20 1.84 -23.83 -22.81
CA CYS A 20 1.93 -22.40 -22.53
C CYS A 20 0.60 -21.80 -22.05
N THR A 21 -0.52 -22.30 -22.51
CA THR A 21 -1.84 -21.82 -22.09
C THR A 21 -2.20 -22.21 -20.68
N TYR A 22 -1.59 -23.26 -20.15
CA TYR A 22 -1.88 -23.78 -18.81
C TYR A 22 -1.45 -22.80 -17.71
N TYR A 23 -0.42 -22.02 -17.94
CA TYR A 23 0.09 -21.05 -16.97
C TYR A 23 -0.82 -19.83 -16.76
N GLN A 24 -1.65 -19.49 -17.74
CA GLN A 24 -2.45 -18.30 -17.72
C GLN A 24 -3.85 -18.51 -17.16
N THR A 25 -4.23 -19.74 -16.98
CA THR A 25 -5.56 -20.08 -16.50
C THR A 25 -5.47 -20.85 -15.17
N ALA A 26 -5.19 -20.15 -14.12
CA ALA A 26 -5.62 -20.59 -12.81
C ALA A 26 -6.80 -19.71 -12.36
N PRO A 27 -7.93 -19.72 -13.09
CA PRO A 27 -9.10 -18.96 -12.70
C PRO A 27 -9.69 -19.59 -11.44
N GLY A 28 -9.85 -18.82 -10.40
CA GLY A 28 -10.42 -19.28 -9.15
C GLY A 28 -9.45 -19.31 -7.98
N VAL A 29 -8.15 -19.14 -8.23
CA VAL A 29 -7.16 -18.84 -7.21
C VAL A 29 -6.78 -17.38 -7.36
N SER A 30 -7.72 -16.49 -7.12
CA SER A 30 -7.38 -15.10 -6.97
C SER A 30 -6.83 -14.93 -5.55
N ALA A 31 -5.52 -14.97 -5.41
CA ALA A 31 -4.88 -14.39 -4.26
C ALA A 31 -5.27 -12.91 -4.26
N PRO A 32 -5.71 -12.34 -3.11
CA PRO A 32 -5.93 -10.90 -3.04
C PRO A 32 -4.64 -10.20 -3.46
N ALA A 33 -4.78 -9.17 -4.31
CA ALA A 33 -3.65 -8.38 -4.73
C ALA A 33 -2.90 -7.87 -3.48
N PRO A 34 -1.57 -7.97 -3.42
CA PRO A 34 -0.82 -7.48 -2.28
C PRO A 34 -1.11 -5.99 -2.11
N VAL A 35 -1.42 -5.59 -0.87
CA VAL A 35 -1.62 -4.19 -0.53
C VAL A 35 -0.31 -3.44 -0.81
N SER A 36 -0.36 -2.36 -1.58
CA SER A 36 0.84 -1.60 -1.88
C SER A 36 1.44 -1.01 -0.60
N THR A 37 2.74 -0.76 -0.60
CA THR A 37 3.42 -0.14 0.55
C THR A 37 2.82 1.23 0.85
N PHE A 38 2.44 1.99 -0.18
CA PHE A 38 1.76 3.27 0.00
C PHE A 38 0.42 3.09 0.72
N ASP A 39 -0.42 2.18 0.27
CA ASP A 39 -1.73 1.95 0.88
C ASP A 39 -1.62 1.50 2.33
N ARG A 40 -0.67 0.64 2.61
CA ARG A 40 -0.39 0.18 3.97
C ARG A 40 0.07 1.33 4.86
N SER A 41 1.00 2.15 4.39
CA SER A 41 1.50 3.31 5.12
C SER A 41 0.41 4.37 5.31
N TRP A 42 -0.39 4.61 4.28
CA TRP A 42 -1.53 5.52 4.36
C TRP A 42 -2.53 5.12 5.44
N SER A 43 -2.94 3.86 5.41
CA SER A 43 -3.89 3.32 6.39
C SER A 43 -3.31 3.35 7.81
N ALA A 44 -2.04 3.01 7.98
CA ALA A 44 -1.36 3.06 9.26
C ALA A 44 -1.26 4.49 9.80
N ALA A 45 -0.90 5.45 8.94
CA ALA A 45 -0.83 6.87 9.33
C ALA A 45 -2.21 7.40 9.74
N ARG A 46 -3.23 7.10 8.95
CA ARG A 46 -4.60 7.49 9.25
C ARG A 46 -5.07 6.91 10.59
N ASN A 47 -4.86 5.62 10.78
CA ASN A 47 -5.29 4.95 12.00
C ASN A 47 -4.48 5.40 13.22
N ALA A 48 -3.21 5.68 13.06
CA ALA A 48 -2.37 6.22 14.13
C ALA A 48 -2.90 7.57 14.63
N MET A 49 -3.29 8.45 13.72
CA MET A 49 -3.92 9.73 14.08
C MET A 49 -5.24 9.51 14.80
N LEU A 50 -6.10 8.63 14.30
CA LEU A 50 -7.40 8.33 14.90
C LEU A 50 -7.24 7.71 16.30
N GLU A 51 -6.29 6.83 16.50
CA GLU A 51 -6.04 6.21 17.81
C GLU A 51 -5.67 7.24 18.88
N GLN A 52 -5.01 8.31 18.51
CA GLN A 52 -4.64 9.38 19.43
C GLN A 52 -5.73 10.45 19.58
N GLY A 53 -6.89 10.25 18.98
CA GLY A 53 -8.01 11.16 19.10
C GLY A 53 -8.02 12.31 18.12
N VAL A 54 -7.13 12.31 17.15
CA VAL A 54 -7.09 13.34 16.12
C VAL A 54 -8.31 13.21 15.22
N ARG A 55 -9.00 14.31 15.00
CA ARG A 55 -10.13 14.37 14.08
C ARG A 55 -9.60 14.70 12.68
N ILE A 56 -9.63 13.73 11.79
CA ILE A 56 -9.18 13.91 10.41
C ILE A 56 -10.23 14.68 9.63
N ASN A 57 -9.87 15.80 9.06
CA ASN A 57 -10.77 16.67 8.27
C ASN A 57 -10.37 16.79 6.80
N GLN A 58 -9.19 16.31 6.42
CA GLN A 58 -8.75 16.34 5.03
C GLN A 58 -7.90 15.09 4.73
N GLU A 59 -8.26 14.42 3.65
CA GLU A 59 -7.52 13.27 3.14
C GLU A 59 -7.30 13.49 1.64
N ASP A 60 -6.04 13.60 1.22
CA ASP A 60 -5.67 13.78 -0.18
C ASP A 60 -4.60 12.76 -0.56
N ARG A 61 -5.04 11.67 -1.16
CA ARG A 61 -4.13 10.59 -1.57
C ARG A 61 -3.24 10.98 -2.74
N SER A 62 -3.65 11.93 -3.55
CA SER A 62 -2.86 12.36 -4.71
C SER A 62 -1.60 13.10 -4.29
N THR A 63 -1.66 13.85 -3.21
CA THR A 63 -0.50 14.52 -2.61
C THR A 63 0.11 13.76 -1.45
N GLY A 64 -0.57 12.69 -0.98
CA GLY A 64 -0.15 11.93 0.18
C GLY A 64 -0.32 12.69 1.50
N THR A 65 -1.35 13.53 1.61
CA THR A 65 -1.55 14.42 2.76
C THR A 65 -2.78 14.00 3.57
N LEU A 66 -2.58 13.89 4.88
CA LEU A 66 -3.64 13.76 5.88
C LEU A 66 -3.57 14.95 6.81
N ARG A 67 -4.72 15.58 7.07
CA ARG A 67 -4.80 16.69 8.01
C ARG A 67 -5.91 16.45 9.02
N GLY A 68 -5.63 16.83 10.24
CA GLY A 68 -6.59 16.72 11.32
C GLY A 68 -6.26 17.69 12.44
N ASP A 69 -7.09 17.71 13.47
CA ASP A 69 -6.91 18.57 14.62
C ASP A 69 -7.27 17.84 15.90
N LEU A 70 -6.62 18.24 16.97
CA LEU A 70 -6.88 17.80 18.33
C LEU A 70 -6.58 18.94 19.31
N SER A 71 -7.59 19.43 20.00
CA SER A 71 -7.42 20.45 21.06
C SER A 71 -6.64 21.70 20.60
N GLY A 72 -6.89 22.17 19.37
CA GLY A 72 -6.20 23.33 18.79
C GLY A 72 -4.85 23.00 18.14
N ILE A 73 -4.42 21.75 18.18
CA ILE A 73 -3.22 21.30 17.48
C ILE A 73 -3.64 20.79 16.11
N GLN A 74 -3.04 21.34 15.07
CA GLN A 74 -3.17 20.81 13.73
C GLN A 74 -2.13 19.74 13.49
N VAL A 75 -2.56 18.55 13.07
CA VAL A 75 -1.67 17.43 12.75
C VAL A 75 -1.69 17.21 11.25
N VAL A 76 -0.52 17.13 10.65
CA VAL A 76 -0.33 16.87 9.23
C VAL A 76 0.55 15.64 9.08
N ALA A 77 0.06 14.65 8.34
CA ALA A 77 0.85 13.50 7.94
C ALA A 77 1.12 13.56 6.44
N LEU A 78 2.38 13.37 6.06
CA LEU A 78 2.80 13.28 4.67
C LEU A 78 3.27 11.86 4.39
N VAL A 79 2.64 11.22 3.43
CA VAL A 79 2.96 9.86 2.97
C VAL A 79 3.50 9.98 1.55
N GLN A 80 4.79 9.72 1.38
CA GLN A 80 5.47 9.93 0.11
C GLN A 80 6.24 8.69 -0.33
N THR A 81 6.08 8.31 -1.60
CA THR A 81 6.90 7.27 -2.21
C THR A 81 8.23 7.86 -2.62
N GLN A 82 9.31 7.23 -2.19
CA GLN A 82 10.67 7.62 -2.53
C GLN A 82 11.08 7.07 -3.90
N ALA A 83 12.19 7.57 -4.43
CA ALA A 83 12.72 7.14 -5.72
C ALA A 83 13.10 5.65 -5.74
N ASP A 84 13.47 5.07 -4.61
CA ASP A 84 13.80 3.65 -4.47
C ASP A 84 12.57 2.74 -4.26
N GLY A 85 11.36 3.31 -4.29
CA GLY A 85 10.09 2.58 -4.09
C GLY A 85 9.66 2.47 -2.63
N SER A 86 10.50 2.85 -1.66
CA SER A 86 10.11 2.89 -0.26
C SER A 86 9.14 4.04 0.01
N VAL A 87 8.40 3.94 1.10
CA VAL A 87 7.45 4.99 1.49
C VAL A 87 7.93 5.65 2.77
N ARG A 88 8.02 6.95 2.73
CA ARG A 88 8.36 7.78 3.88
C ARG A 88 7.11 8.43 4.44
N VAL A 89 6.94 8.37 5.76
CA VAL A 89 5.84 9.02 6.47
C VAL A 89 6.41 10.01 7.47
N GLN A 90 5.89 11.23 7.42
CA GLN A 90 6.26 12.31 8.34
C GLN A 90 5.01 12.84 9.02
N PHE A 91 5.12 13.05 10.33
CA PHE A 91 4.06 13.70 11.09
C PHE A 91 4.56 15.05 11.59
N ASN A 92 3.75 16.07 11.42
CA ASN A 92 4.05 17.42 11.88
C ASN A 92 2.87 17.99 12.67
N THR A 93 3.15 18.82 13.64
CA THR A 93 2.15 19.51 14.42
C THR A 93 2.33 21.03 14.33
N VAL A 94 1.22 21.75 14.26
CA VAL A 94 1.19 23.20 14.17
C VAL A 94 0.12 23.74 15.12
N GLY A 95 0.29 24.95 15.60
CA GLY A 95 -0.69 25.61 16.45
C GLY A 95 -0.40 25.45 17.92
N ALA A 96 -1.39 25.07 18.72
CA ALA A 96 -1.29 24.97 20.19
C ALA A 96 -0.48 23.74 20.64
N THR A 97 0.72 23.55 20.12
CA THR A 97 1.56 22.37 20.35
C THR A 97 2.01 22.22 21.80
N THR A 98 2.00 23.30 22.58
CA THR A 98 2.33 23.28 24.01
C THR A 98 1.26 22.60 24.86
N VAL A 99 0.04 22.45 24.33
CA VAL A 99 -1.04 21.76 25.04
C VAL A 99 -0.75 20.28 25.19
N ASP A 100 -0.15 19.67 24.15
CA ASP A 100 0.22 18.27 24.14
C ASP A 100 1.52 18.09 23.34
N PRO A 101 2.67 18.36 23.98
CA PRO A 101 3.95 18.31 23.26
C PRO A 101 4.39 16.90 22.88
N GLN A 102 3.76 15.86 23.46
CA GLN A 102 4.09 14.47 23.17
C GLN A 102 3.13 13.81 22.18
N LEU A 103 2.16 14.56 21.63
CA LEU A 103 1.19 14.02 20.69
C LEU A 103 1.87 13.40 19.47
N ILE A 104 2.87 14.07 18.90
CA ILE A 104 3.58 13.60 17.72
C ILE A 104 4.31 12.28 18.01
N ASP A 105 4.88 12.14 19.19
CA ASP A 105 5.58 10.92 19.57
C ASP A 105 4.62 9.74 19.73
N ARG A 106 3.44 10.00 20.28
CA ARG A 106 2.39 8.97 20.43
C ARG A 106 1.84 8.53 19.07
N ILE A 107 1.64 9.47 18.15
CA ILE A 107 1.21 9.17 16.79
C ILE A 107 2.26 8.32 16.09
N SER A 108 3.52 8.70 16.19
CA SER A 108 4.63 7.95 15.58
C SER A 108 4.75 6.54 16.15
N ALA A 109 4.59 6.37 17.45
CA ALA A 109 4.59 5.06 18.10
C ALA A 109 3.42 4.19 17.64
N SER A 110 2.23 4.76 17.52
CA SER A 110 1.07 4.06 16.98
C SER A 110 1.28 3.63 15.54
N TYR A 111 1.86 4.51 14.73
CA TYR A 111 2.19 4.22 13.34
C TYR A 111 3.17 3.04 13.24
N ASP A 112 4.23 3.05 14.01
CA ASP A 112 5.23 1.97 13.98
C ASP A 112 4.61 0.63 14.41
N ARG A 113 3.78 0.65 15.43
CA ARG A 113 3.07 -0.55 15.87
C ARG A 113 2.14 -1.10 14.76
N LEU A 114 1.40 -0.22 14.08
CA LEU A 114 0.51 -0.60 12.99
C LEU A 114 1.27 -1.11 11.77
N MET A 115 2.50 -0.66 11.57
CA MET A 115 3.39 -1.16 10.53
C MET A 115 4.13 -2.44 10.93
N GLY A 116 4.01 -2.89 12.17
CA GLY A 116 4.68 -4.08 12.68
C GLY A 116 6.15 -3.85 13.06
N ARG A 117 6.46 -2.65 13.47
CA ARG A 117 7.82 -2.28 13.88
C ARG A 117 7.99 -2.23 15.40
#